data_7048fe7825496416270ccecc20947ef1
#
_entry.id   7048fe7825496416270ccecc20947ef1
#
_cell.length_a   1.000
_cell.length_b   1.000
_cell.length_c   1.000
_cell.angle_alpha   90.00
_cell.angle_beta   90.00
_cell.angle_gamma   90.00
#
_symmetry.space_group_name_H-M   'P 1'
#
loop_
_entity.id
_entity.type
_entity.pdbx_description
1 polymer ?
#
loop_
_entity_poly.entity_id
_entity_poly.type
_entity_poly.pdbx_seq_one_letter_code
_entity_poly.pdbx_strand_id
1 'polypeptide(L)'
;MTSHQEAPSPLDFIRQDVQGMHAYAVQESRGMVKLDAMENPFTLSHELQALLGDRLGAVAINRYPGSKVDDLKGALKSYVAIPAGCELMLGNGSDELISLLAMACLTTKDKPKNTILAPLPGFVMYEMSAQLQGLDFIGVPLTTDFELDETAMLAAVATYKPAITYLAYPNNPTANLWDAGTIRVIIAACRAYGGMVVIDEAYQPFSSLTWLDEIRSAPVANSNVLLMRTLSKFGLAGVRLGYMLGNKTLIDQIDKVRPPYNVSIMNAEVGLFALHHKDVFANQAAIIKLERERLLAALTALPSVTPFKSDANMILVRFKDANAAFEELKSQGILVKNVSKMHPLLANCLRLTVGTPDENTLLLKALGSEPS
;
A
#
# COMPACT_ATOMS: atom_id res chain seq x y z
N MET A 1 17.28 -45.95 -30.75
CA MET A 1 16.68 -45.16 -29.66
C MET A 1 16.06 -43.93 -30.29
N THR A 2 14.78 -43.94 -30.57
CA THR A 2 14.03 -42.83 -31.12
C THR A 2 13.75 -41.88 -29.96
N SER A 3 14.39 -40.70 -29.95
CA SER A 3 14.06 -39.61 -29.06
C SER A 3 12.61 -39.19 -29.36
N HIS A 4 11.68 -39.52 -28.47
CA HIS A 4 10.38 -38.90 -28.48
C HIS A 4 10.60 -37.41 -28.14
N GLN A 5 10.68 -36.55 -29.16
CA GLN A 5 10.48 -35.15 -28.99
C GLN A 5 9.03 -34.96 -28.50
N GLU A 6 8.86 -34.52 -27.28
CA GLU A 6 7.53 -34.12 -26.80
C GLU A 6 6.95 -33.08 -27.76
N ALA A 7 5.68 -33.21 -28.05
CA ALA A 7 4.99 -32.23 -28.89
C ALA A 7 5.01 -30.85 -28.20
N PRO A 8 5.20 -29.75 -28.99
CA PRO A 8 5.19 -28.41 -28.44
C PRO A 8 3.94 -28.15 -27.61
N SER A 9 4.13 -27.62 -26.40
CA SER A 9 3.05 -27.30 -25.46
C SER A 9 2.73 -25.80 -25.47
N PRO A 10 1.46 -25.37 -25.33
CA PRO A 10 1.13 -23.96 -25.11
C PRO A 10 1.85 -23.35 -23.89
N LEU A 11 2.26 -24.17 -22.92
CA LEU A 11 3.05 -23.74 -21.76
C LEU A 11 4.43 -23.21 -22.17
N ASP A 12 4.99 -23.64 -23.31
CA ASP A 12 6.29 -23.16 -23.80
C ASP A 12 6.30 -21.65 -24.14
N PHE A 13 5.10 -21.07 -24.36
CA PHE A 13 4.91 -19.64 -24.57
C PHE A 13 4.70 -18.83 -23.28
N ILE A 14 4.54 -19.51 -22.14
CA ILE A 14 4.46 -18.86 -20.82
C ILE A 14 5.87 -18.72 -20.27
N ARG A 15 6.23 -17.52 -19.83
CA ARG A 15 7.54 -17.22 -19.23
C ARG A 15 7.86 -18.21 -18.11
N GLN A 16 9.06 -18.75 -18.08
CA GLN A 16 9.48 -19.76 -17.08
C GLN A 16 9.41 -19.22 -15.63
N ASP A 17 9.76 -17.95 -15.42
CA ASP A 17 9.63 -17.31 -14.11
C ASP A 17 8.16 -17.24 -13.64
N VAL A 18 7.22 -16.98 -14.57
CA VAL A 18 5.77 -17.02 -14.27
C VAL A 18 5.29 -18.43 -13.94
N GLN A 19 5.79 -19.45 -14.66
CA GLN A 19 5.46 -20.84 -14.36
C GLN A 19 5.94 -21.29 -12.99
N GLY A 20 7.04 -20.71 -12.49
CA GLY A 20 7.57 -20.96 -11.14
C GLY A 20 6.89 -20.19 -10.02
N MET A 21 5.99 -19.25 -10.33
CA MET A 21 5.28 -18.45 -9.32
C MET A 21 4.09 -19.22 -8.72
N HIS A 22 3.74 -18.84 -7.49
CA HIS A 22 2.49 -19.28 -6.88
C HIS A 22 1.45 -18.17 -6.98
N ALA A 23 0.21 -18.53 -7.31
CA ALA A 23 -0.91 -17.60 -7.25
C ALA A 23 -1.06 -17.05 -5.82
N TYR A 24 -1.36 -15.76 -5.72
CA TYR A 24 -1.60 -15.14 -4.42
C TYR A 24 -2.78 -15.81 -3.71
N ALA A 25 -2.53 -16.41 -2.55
CA ALA A 25 -3.55 -17.06 -1.75
C ALA A 25 -4.07 -16.10 -0.66
N VAL A 26 -5.39 -15.86 -0.69
CA VAL A 26 -6.09 -15.14 0.38
C VAL A 26 -6.38 -16.12 1.51
N GLN A 27 -6.10 -15.73 2.76
CA GLN A 27 -6.43 -16.55 3.92
C GLN A 27 -7.95 -16.64 4.10
N GLU A 28 -8.47 -17.83 4.40
CA GLU A 28 -9.89 -17.99 4.78
C GLU A 28 -10.13 -17.29 6.11
N SER A 29 -11.13 -16.41 6.13
CA SER A 29 -11.44 -15.55 7.29
C SER A 29 -12.91 -15.61 7.71
N ARG A 30 -13.72 -16.51 7.11
CA ARG A 30 -15.16 -16.57 7.37
C ARG A 30 -15.43 -16.92 8.84
N GLY A 31 -16.22 -16.07 9.51
CA GLY A 31 -16.57 -16.26 10.92
C GLY A 31 -15.47 -15.90 11.90
N MET A 32 -14.38 -15.30 11.44
CA MET A 32 -13.26 -14.85 12.27
C MET A 32 -13.25 -13.33 12.42
N VAL A 33 -12.69 -12.85 13.52
CA VAL A 33 -12.28 -11.44 13.68
C VAL A 33 -11.08 -11.20 12.75
N LYS A 34 -11.28 -10.36 11.70
CA LYS A 34 -10.34 -10.21 10.59
C LYS A 34 -9.35 -9.07 10.82
N LEU A 35 -8.19 -9.35 11.36
CA LEU A 35 -7.11 -8.40 11.69
C LEU A 35 -5.82 -8.65 10.88
N ASP A 36 -5.92 -9.14 9.64
CA ASP A 36 -4.78 -9.54 8.81
C ASP A 36 -4.45 -8.59 7.67
N ALA A 37 -5.44 -7.81 7.16
CA ALA A 37 -5.33 -7.11 5.87
C ALA A 37 -5.39 -5.58 5.96
N MET A 38 -5.30 -4.99 7.14
CA MET A 38 -5.33 -3.54 7.38
C MET A 38 -6.55 -2.87 6.71
N GLU A 39 -7.70 -3.53 6.75
CA GLU A 39 -8.97 -2.96 6.31
C GLU A 39 -9.53 -2.01 7.37
N ASN A 40 -10.43 -1.12 6.97
CA ASN A 40 -11.23 -0.35 7.91
C ASN A 40 -12.34 -1.28 8.44
N PRO A 41 -12.45 -1.51 9.76
CA PRO A 41 -13.40 -2.46 10.33
C PRO A 41 -14.85 -1.94 10.39
N PHE A 42 -15.04 -0.64 10.15
CA PHE A 42 -16.36 -0.02 10.26
C PHE A 42 -17.15 -0.14 8.96
N THR A 43 -18.44 -0.44 9.09
CA THR A 43 -19.41 -0.41 7.99
C THR A 43 -20.12 0.94 7.95
N LEU A 44 -20.72 1.25 6.81
CA LEU A 44 -21.62 2.40 6.68
C LEU A 44 -22.89 2.18 7.52
N SER A 45 -23.51 3.27 8.02
CA SER A 45 -24.82 3.22 8.64
C SER A 45 -25.91 2.75 7.63
N HIS A 46 -27.01 2.19 8.13
CA HIS A 46 -28.12 1.75 7.27
C HIS A 46 -28.64 2.86 6.36
N GLU A 47 -28.69 4.10 6.86
CA GLU A 47 -29.10 5.26 6.08
C GLU A 47 -28.13 5.51 4.90
N LEU A 48 -26.82 5.51 5.14
CA LEU A 48 -25.83 5.69 4.10
C LEU A 48 -25.76 4.50 3.15
N GLN A 49 -26.03 3.27 3.62
CA GLN A 49 -26.13 2.10 2.76
C GLN A 49 -27.32 2.22 1.80
N ALA A 50 -28.49 2.66 2.28
CA ALA A 50 -29.66 2.89 1.45
C ALA A 50 -29.40 3.98 0.41
N LEU A 51 -28.86 5.13 0.84
CA LEU A 51 -28.52 6.24 -0.06
C LEU A 51 -27.50 5.83 -1.13
N LEU A 52 -26.49 5.05 -0.76
CA LEU A 52 -25.53 4.51 -1.73
C LEU A 52 -26.20 3.52 -2.68
N GLY A 53 -27.10 2.67 -2.17
CA GLY A 53 -27.87 1.73 -2.97
C GLY A 53 -28.71 2.41 -4.06
N ASP A 54 -29.42 3.48 -3.71
CA ASP A 54 -30.21 4.30 -4.65
C ASP A 54 -29.31 4.92 -5.74
N ARG A 55 -28.16 5.48 -5.35
CA ARG A 55 -27.20 6.06 -6.30
C ARG A 55 -26.65 5.01 -7.25
N LEU A 56 -26.29 3.83 -6.73
CA LEU A 56 -25.75 2.74 -7.55
C LEU A 56 -26.82 2.15 -8.47
N GLY A 57 -28.08 2.07 -8.03
CA GLY A 57 -29.21 1.64 -8.85
C GLY A 57 -29.50 2.57 -10.04
N ALA A 58 -29.15 3.85 -9.93
CA ALA A 58 -29.34 4.84 -10.99
C ALA A 58 -28.17 4.86 -12.00
N VAL A 59 -27.08 4.12 -11.77
CA VAL A 59 -25.92 4.10 -12.66
C VAL A 59 -26.23 3.33 -13.94
N ALA A 60 -25.90 3.91 -15.10
CA ALA A 60 -26.06 3.27 -16.41
C ALA A 60 -24.94 2.22 -16.64
N ILE A 61 -25.08 1.03 -16.05
CA ILE A 61 -24.09 -0.06 -16.10
C ILE A 61 -23.85 -0.62 -17.50
N ASN A 62 -24.73 -0.32 -18.47
CA ASN A 62 -24.61 -0.68 -19.87
C ASN A 62 -23.76 0.31 -20.69
N ARG A 63 -23.18 1.33 -20.06
CA ARG A 63 -22.33 2.35 -20.68
C ARG A 63 -20.95 2.39 -20.04
N TYR A 64 -19.95 2.78 -20.83
CA TYR A 64 -18.65 3.11 -20.30
C TYR A 64 -18.70 4.31 -19.34
N PRO A 65 -17.77 4.43 -18.37
CA PRO A 65 -17.82 5.42 -17.29
C PRO A 65 -17.96 6.89 -17.72
N GLY A 66 -17.49 7.25 -18.92
CA GLY A 66 -17.57 8.61 -19.46
C GLY A 66 -17.03 9.67 -18.50
N SER A 67 -17.78 10.77 -18.35
CA SER A 67 -17.42 11.89 -17.48
C SER A 67 -17.41 11.56 -15.99
N LYS A 68 -18.02 10.47 -15.57
CA LYS A 68 -18.07 10.08 -14.14
C LYS A 68 -16.66 9.90 -13.53
N VAL A 69 -15.71 9.40 -14.31
CA VAL A 69 -14.31 9.27 -13.90
C VAL A 69 -13.64 10.64 -13.78
N ASP A 70 -13.99 11.58 -14.66
CA ASP A 70 -13.49 12.96 -14.60
C ASP A 70 -14.06 13.69 -13.37
N ASP A 71 -15.34 13.48 -13.05
CA ASP A 71 -15.95 13.99 -11.82
C ASP A 71 -15.21 13.47 -10.58
N LEU A 72 -14.89 12.17 -10.54
CA LEU A 72 -14.11 11.57 -9.44
C LEU A 72 -12.69 12.18 -9.36
N LYS A 73 -12.00 12.35 -10.50
CA LYS A 73 -10.69 13.04 -10.53
C LYS A 73 -10.79 14.46 -9.99
N GLY A 74 -11.81 15.22 -10.38
CA GLY A 74 -12.08 16.56 -9.88
C GLY A 74 -12.33 16.59 -8.38
N ALA A 75 -13.15 15.68 -7.87
CA ALA A 75 -13.44 15.56 -6.45
C ALA A 75 -12.18 15.18 -5.63
N LEU A 76 -11.35 14.26 -6.12
CA LEU A 76 -10.09 13.88 -5.48
C LEU A 76 -9.08 15.04 -5.49
N LYS A 77 -8.94 15.77 -6.61
CA LYS A 77 -8.09 16.97 -6.69
C LYS A 77 -8.49 18.01 -5.63
N SER A 78 -9.79 18.22 -5.47
CA SER A 78 -10.34 19.13 -4.45
C SER A 78 -10.10 18.60 -3.04
N TYR A 79 -10.33 17.30 -2.81
CA TYR A 79 -10.15 16.64 -1.52
C TYR A 79 -8.71 16.74 -1.00
N VAL A 80 -7.73 16.50 -1.87
CA VAL A 80 -6.31 16.61 -1.51
C VAL A 80 -5.77 18.02 -1.62
N ALA A 81 -6.56 19.00 -2.11
CA ALA A 81 -6.09 20.35 -2.45
C ALA A 81 -4.80 20.27 -3.29
N ILE A 82 -4.91 19.68 -4.48
CA ILE A 82 -3.74 19.35 -5.32
C ILE A 82 -2.87 20.58 -5.59
N PRO A 83 -1.53 20.49 -5.43
CA PRO A 83 -0.64 21.62 -5.68
C PRO A 83 -0.66 22.07 -7.13
N ALA A 84 -0.43 23.38 -7.36
CA ALA A 84 -0.28 23.91 -8.71
C ALA A 84 0.86 23.21 -9.48
N GLY A 85 0.64 22.94 -10.76
CA GLY A 85 1.60 22.19 -11.60
C GLY A 85 1.60 20.68 -11.40
N CYS A 86 0.80 20.17 -10.47
CA CYS A 86 0.56 18.73 -10.29
C CYS A 86 -0.70 18.27 -11.03
N GLU A 87 -0.70 16.99 -11.39
CA GLU A 87 -1.83 16.28 -11.98
C GLU A 87 -2.06 14.97 -11.20
N LEU A 88 -3.24 14.35 -11.37
CA LEU A 88 -3.65 13.12 -10.73
C LEU A 88 -4.09 12.10 -11.75
N MET A 89 -3.64 10.86 -11.61
CA MET A 89 -4.15 9.70 -12.34
C MET A 89 -4.80 8.69 -11.41
N LEU A 90 -5.77 7.94 -11.93
CA LEU A 90 -6.51 6.91 -11.19
C LEU A 90 -6.01 5.52 -11.56
N GLY A 91 -6.07 4.61 -10.59
CA GLY A 91 -5.83 3.19 -10.79
C GLY A 91 -6.87 2.33 -10.10
N ASN A 92 -6.98 1.10 -10.53
CA ASN A 92 -7.82 0.07 -9.90
C ASN A 92 -7.12 -0.49 -8.64
N GLY A 93 -6.97 0.38 -7.65
CA GLY A 93 -6.10 0.22 -6.47
C GLY A 93 -4.68 0.71 -6.74
N SER A 94 -3.87 0.77 -5.69
CA SER A 94 -2.44 1.10 -5.79
C SER A 94 -1.64 0.04 -6.55
N ASP A 95 -2.06 -1.22 -6.52
CA ASP A 95 -1.37 -2.31 -7.21
C ASP A 95 -1.33 -2.10 -8.73
N GLU A 96 -2.41 -1.60 -9.32
CA GLU A 96 -2.42 -1.23 -10.74
C GLU A 96 -1.50 -0.05 -11.01
N LEU A 97 -1.47 0.97 -10.14
CA LEU A 97 -0.59 2.13 -10.28
C LEU A 97 0.89 1.73 -10.25
N ILE A 98 1.27 0.80 -9.36
CA ILE A 98 2.62 0.23 -9.29
C ILE A 98 2.96 -0.48 -10.61
N SER A 99 2.04 -1.28 -11.13
CA SER A 99 2.23 -2.02 -12.39
C SER A 99 2.34 -1.08 -13.60
N LEU A 100 1.48 -0.05 -13.68
CA LEU A 100 1.51 0.95 -14.75
C LEU A 100 2.81 1.75 -14.73
N LEU A 101 3.29 2.14 -13.56
CA LEU A 101 4.54 2.86 -13.42
C LEU A 101 5.73 1.98 -13.85
N ALA A 102 5.77 0.71 -13.42
CA ALA A 102 6.77 -0.24 -13.87
C ALA A 102 6.74 -0.43 -15.39
N MET A 103 5.55 -0.57 -15.98
CA MET A 103 5.35 -0.68 -17.43
C MET A 103 5.86 0.56 -18.18
N ALA A 104 5.58 1.75 -17.68
CA ALA A 104 6.06 3.01 -18.28
C ALA A 104 7.58 3.16 -18.24
N CYS A 105 8.26 2.45 -17.34
CA CYS A 105 9.70 2.55 -17.08
C CYS A 105 10.50 1.32 -17.50
N LEU A 106 9.97 0.41 -18.32
CA LEU A 106 10.62 -0.86 -18.68
C LEU A 106 12.04 -0.68 -19.24
N THR A 107 12.18 0.21 -20.20
CA THR A 107 13.46 0.47 -20.89
C THR A 107 13.64 1.97 -21.10
N THR A 108 14.89 2.39 -21.27
CA THR A 108 15.23 3.72 -21.74
C THR A 108 16.24 3.61 -22.90
N LYS A 109 16.49 4.75 -23.58
CA LYS A 109 17.42 4.80 -24.70
C LYS A 109 18.79 4.19 -24.37
N ASP A 110 19.26 4.39 -23.14
CA ASP A 110 20.58 4.01 -22.69
C ASP A 110 20.60 2.78 -21.77
N LYS A 111 19.42 2.23 -21.42
CA LYS A 111 19.27 1.04 -20.58
C LYS A 111 18.24 0.09 -21.16
N PRO A 112 18.64 -1.12 -21.57
CA PRO A 112 17.70 -2.14 -22.05
C PRO A 112 16.80 -2.69 -20.95
N LYS A 113 17.19 -2.53 -19.68
CA LYS A 113 16.45 -2.96 -18.52
C LYS A 113 16.64 -1.96 -17.37
N ASN A 114 15.55 -1.42 -16.85
CA ASN A 114 15.57 -0.50 -15.72
C ASN A 114 15.47 -1.24 -14.38
N THR A 115 15.71 -0.50 -13.31
CA THR A 115 15.75 -1.01 -11.94
C THR A 115 14.71 -0.32 -11.09
N ILE A 116 14.06 -1.09 -10.22
CA ILE A 116 13.24 -0.60 -9.10
C ILE A 116 14.03 -0.83 -7.82
N LEU A 117 14.05 0.16 -6.93
CA LEU A 117 14.68 0.09 -5.61
C LEU A 117 13.63 0.31 -4.53
N ALA A 118 13.68 -0.48 -3.46
CA ALA A 118 12.86 -0.27 -2.27
C ALA A 118 13.58 -0.75 -0.99
N PRO A 119 13.29 -0.16 0.18
CA PRO A 119 13.71 -0.69 1.47
C PRO A 119 13.03 -2.02 1.79
N LEU A 120 13.74 -2.92 2.49
CA LEU A 120 13.24 -4.21 2.94
C LEU A 120 13.43 -4.38 4.47
N PRO A 121 12.42 -4.92 5.18
CA PRO A 121 11.12 -5.40 4.70
C PRO A 121 10.21 -4.26 4.24
N GLY A 122 9.53 -4.46 3.12
CA GLY A 122 8.62 -3.50 2.51
C GLY A 122 7.39 -4.16 1.89
N PHE A 123 6.62 -3.39 1.14
CA PHE A 123 5.41 -3.92 0.46
C PHE A 123 5.81 -4.80 -0.73
N VAL A 124 5.39 -6.06 -0.67
CA VAL A 124 5.79 -7.11 -1.63
C VAL A 124 5.46 -6.80 -3.10
N MET A 125 4.48 -5.94 -3.36
CA MET A 125 4.06 -5.63 -4.72
C MET A 125 5.10 -4.83 -5.52
N TYR A 126 6.05 -4.16 -4.87
CA TYR A 126 7.13 -3.47 -5.58
C TYR A 126 8.06 -4.46 -6.29
N GLU A 127 8.51 -5.50 -5.56
CA GLU A 127 9.32 -6.57 -6.12
C GLU A 127 8.55 -7.41 -7.13
N MET A 128 7.32 -7.82 -6.77
CA MET A 128 6.46 -8.61 -7.66
C MET A 128 6.19 -7.88 -8.97
N SER A 129 5.89 -6.59 -8.93
CA SER A 129 5.66 -5.80 -10.14
C SER A 129 6.91 -5.66 -10.99
N ALA A 130 8.09 -5.47 -10.36
CA ALA A 130 9.36 -5.47 -11.06
C ALA A 130 9.58 -6.78 -11.83
N GLN A 131 9.43 -7.93 -11.16
CA GLN A 131 9.56 -9.26 -11.76
C GLN A 131 8.57 -9.48 -12.91
N LEU A 132 7.29 -9.19 -12.69
CA LEU A 132 6.24 -9.36 -13.70
C LEU A 132 6.48 -8.51 -14.95
N GLN A 133 6.99 -7.31 -14.79
CA GLN A 133 7.30 -6.40 -15.90
C GLN A 133 8.73 -6.61 -16.46
N GLY A 134 9.53 -7.49 -15.86
CA GLY A 134 10.89 -7.78 -16.35
C GLY A 134 11.93 -6.70 -15.98
N LEU A 135 11.68 -5.89 -14.95
CA LEU A 135 12.67 -4.98 -14.38
C LEU A 135 13.55 -5.69 -13.34
N ASP A 136 14.71 -5.12 -13.06
CA ASP A 136 15.51 -5.54 -11.91
C ASP A 136 14.96 -4.95 -10.63
N PHE A 137 15.00 -5.71 -9.55
CA PHE A 137 14.63 -5.24 -8.22
C PHE A 137 15.82 -5.25 -7.29
N ILE A 138 16.05 -4.14 -6.60
CA ILE A 138 17.10 -3.97 -5.58
C ILE A 138 16.42 -3.66 -4.25
N GLY A 139 16.50 -4.61 -3.33
CA GLY A 139 16.06 -4.42 -1.94
C GLY A 139 17.23 -3.93 -1.07
N VAL A 140 17.04 -2.84 -0.34
CA VAL A 140 18.01 -2.35 0.66
C VAL A 140 17.48 -2.65 2.05
N PRO A 141 18.17 -3.46 2.88
CA PRO A 141 17.72 -3.76 4.22
C PRO A 141 17.54 -2.49 5.08
N LEU A 142 16.45 -2.43 5.85
CA LEU A 142 16.28 -1.48 6.94
C LEU A 142 17.27 -1.79 8.07
N THR A 143 17.45 -0.85 8.97
CA THR A 143 18.16 -1.09 10.24
C THR A 143 17.38 -2.05 11.15
N THR A 144 17.99 -2.49 12.25
CA THR A 144 17.33 -3.34 13.26
C THR A 144 16.11 -2.68 13.92
N ASP A 145 16.06 -1.35 13.91
CA ASP A 145 14.97 -0.54 14.44
C ASP A 145 13.96 -0.14 13.36
N PHE A 146 14.07 -0.75 12.17
CA PHE A 146 13.23 -0.51 11.00
C PHE A 146 13.33 0.91 10.41
N GLU A 147 14.42 1.60 10.66
CA GLU A 147 14.73 2.88 10.01
C GLU A 147 15.45 2.69 8.67
N LEU A 148 15.41 3.71 7.81
CA LEU A 148 16.20 3.71 6.58
C LEU A 148 17.69 3.74 6.92
N ASP A 149 18.46 2.84 6.33
CA ASP A 149 19.91 2.98 6.28
C ASP A 149 20.30 3.96 5.17
N GLU A 150 20.49 5.23 5.53
CA GLU A 150 20.79 6.31 4.58
C GLU A 150 22.01 5.99 3.73
N THR A 151 23.09 5.49 4.36
CA THR A 151 24.32 5.17 3.69
C THR A 151 24.12 4.07 2.65
N ALA A 152 23.43 2.99 3.02
CA ALA A 152 23.15 1.88 2.13
C ALA A 152 22.19 2.30 0.99
N MET A 153 21.17 3.11 1.30
CA MET A 153 20.24 3.63 0.30
C MET A 153 20.97 4.50 -0.73
N LEU A 154 21.81 5.43 -0.30
CA LEU A 154 22.55 6.31 -1.19
C LEU A 154 23.58 5.53 -2.03
N ALA A 155 24.25 4.55 -1.46
CA ALA A 155 25.16 3.66 -2.19
C ALA A 155 24.42 2.88 -3.29
N ALA A 156 23.23 2.35 -2.99
CA ALA A 156 22.40 1.65 -3.96
C ALA A 156 21.89 2.59 -5.06
N VAL A 157 21.44 3.79 -4.72
CA VAL A 157 21.01 4.82 -5.67
C VAL A 157 22.14 5.19 -6.63
N ALA A 158 23.37 5.42 -6.10
CA ALA A 158 24.52 5.78 -6.89
C ALA A 158 24.95 4.65 -7.85
N THR A 159 24.91 3.41 -7.36
CA THR A 159 25.34 2.21 -8.11
C THR A 159 24.37 1.84 -9.21
N TYR A 160 23.09 1.73 -8.88
CA TYR A 160 22.08 1.16 -9.77
C TYR A 160 21.32 2.21 -10.58
N LYS A 161 21.28 3.47 -10.11
CA LYS A 161 20.51 4.57 -10.71
C LYS A 161 19.09 4.10 -11.06
N PRO A 162 18.28 3.68 -10.06
CA PRO A 162 16.97 3.11 -10.29
C PRO A 162 16.03 4.11 -10.98
N ALA A 163 15.24 3.64 -11.93
CA ALA A 163 14.21 4.46 -12.57
C ALA A 163 13.13 4.86 -11.56
N ILE A 164 12.85 3.94 -10.61
CA ILE A 164 11.84 4.11 -9.58
C ILE A 164 12.44 3.70 -8.23
N THR A 165 12.31 4.58 -7.24
CA THR A 165 12.58 4.25 -5.82
C THR A 165 11.27 4.36 -5.04
N TYR A 166 10.81 3.27 -4.41
CA TYR A 166 9.63 3.28 -3.56
C TYR A 166 10.00 3.54 -2.11
N LEU A 167 9.27 4.45 -1.46
CA LEU A 167 9.36 4.74 -0.04
C LEU A 167 7.94 4.76 0.54
N ALA A 168 7.56 3.69 1.25
CA ALA A 168 6.25 3.61 1.89
C ALA A 168 6.25 4.45 3.18
N TYR A 169 5.25 5.32 3.34
CA TYR A 169 5.22 6.34 4.38
C TYR A 169 3.80 6.54 4.94
N PRO A 170 3.39 5.81 6.00
CA PRO A 170 4.12 4.81 6.81
C PRO A 170 4.46 3.52 6.07
N ASN A 171 5.52 2.83 6.52
CA ASN A 171 5.96 1.58 5.91
C ASN A 171 5.03 0.39 6.24
N ASN A 172 4.98 -0.59 5.38
CA ASN A 172 4.34 -1.88 5.61
C ASN A 172 5.40 -3.00 5.43
N PRO A 173 5.65 -3.86 6.44
CA PRO A 173 4.78 -4.16 7.58
C PRO A 173 5.15 -3.44 8.90
N THR A 174 6.13 -2.56 8.92
CA THR A 174 6.70 -2.00 10.16
C THR A 174 5.87 -0.87 10.78
N ALA A 175 4.98 -0.26 10.01
CA ALA A 175 4.02 0.76 10.39
C ALA A 175 4.60 2.12 10.84
N ASN A 176 5.92 2.27 10.86
CA ASN A 176 6.59 3.52 11.27
C ASN A 176 6.72 4.53 10.13
N LEU A 177 6.86 5.78 10.47
CA LEU A 177 7.34 6.86 9.61
C LEU A 177 8.85 6.93 9.73
N TRP A 178 9.53 7.06 8.60
CA TRP A 178 10.98 7.27 8.56
C TRP A 178 11.35 8.75 8.70
N ASP A 179 12.61 9.01 9.00
CA ASP A 179 13.13 10.38 9.09
C ASP A 179 12.96 11.13 7.76
N ALA A 180 12.30 12.27 7.82
CA ALA A 180 12.05 13.08 6.64
C ALA A 180 13.34 13.69 6.04
N GLY A 181 14.38 13.90 6.86
CA GLY A 181 15.70 14.34 6.40
C GLY A 181 16.33 13.33 5.46
N THR A 182 16.41 12.07 5.88
CA THR A 182 16.89 10.95 5.08
C THR A 182 16.10 10.78 3.78
N ILE A 183 14.77 10.88 3.83
CA ILE A 183 13.93 10.82 2.63
C ILE A 183 14.27 11.95 1.66
N ARG A 184 14.44 13.20 2.14
CA ARG A 184 14.82 14.34 1.28
C ARG A 184 16.16 14.14 0.60
N VAL A 185 17.16 13.57 1.29
CA VAL A 185 18.48 13.27 0.74
C VAL A 185 18.37 12.22 -0.38
N ILE A 186 17.59 11.15 -0.17
CA ILE A 186 17.35 10.12 -1.20
C ILE A 186 16.63 10.72 -2.41
N ILE A 187 15.61 11.56 -2.22
CA ILE A 187 14.90 12.24 -3.33
C ILE A 187 15.86 13.09 -4.14
N ALA A 188 16.73 13.85 -3.47
CA ALA A 188 17.72 14.70 -4.14
C ALA A 188 18.74 13.86 -4.94
N ALA A 189 19.22 12.76 -4.38
CA ALA A 189 20.12 11.84 -5.06
C ALA A 189 19.46 11.22 -6.31
N CYS A 190 18.22 10.77 -6.22
CA CYS A 190 17.47 10.25 -7.38
C CYS A 190 17.25 11.35 -8.44
N ARG A 191 16.88 12.56 -8.04
CA ARG A 191 16.66 13.68 -8.95
C ARG A 191 17.91 14.05 -9.75
N ALA A 192 19.09 13.91 -9.17
CA ALA A 192 20.36 14.29 -9.82
C ALA A 192 20.64 13.54 -11.14
N TYR A 193 20.04 12.37 -11.35
CA TYR A 193 20.12 11.60 -12.62
C TYR A 193 18.77 11.40 -13.31
N GLY A 194 17.70 12.03 -12.81
CA GLY A 194 16.35 11.92 -13.37
C GLY A 194 15.52 10.73 -12.89
N GLY A 195 15.94 10.04 -11.81
CA GLY A 195 15.18 8.96 -11.19
C GLY A 195 13.95 9.47 -10.42
N MET A 196 12.86 8.72 -10.48
CA MET A 196 11.61 9.02 -9.77
C MET A 196 11.61 8.41 -8.37
N VAL A 197 10.97 9.10 -7.42
CA VAL A 197 10.70 8.57 -6.09
C VAL A 197 9.19 8.50 -5.88
N VAL A 198 8.68 7.34 -5.54
CA VAL A 198 7.27 7.14 -5.18
C VAL A 198 7.17 7.13 -3.66
N ILE A 199 6.50 8.12 -3.10
CA ILE A 199 6.10 8.10 -1.69
C ILE A 199 4.73 7.42 -1.63
N ASP A 200 4.71 6.22 -1.07
CA ASP A 200 3.48 5.44 -0.94
C ASP A 200 2.81 5.73 0.40
N GLU A 201 1.77 6.53 0.35
CA GLU A 201 0.94 6.92 1.48
C GLU A 201 -0.36 6.10 1.59
N ALA A 202 -0.28 4.80 1.38
CA ALA A 202 -1.46 3.93 1.50
C ALA A 202 -2.16 4.04 2.87
N TYR A 203 -1.41 4.35 3.92
CA TYR A 203 -1.91 4.48 5.30
C TYR A 203 -2.11 5.92 5.76
N GLN A 204 -2.13 6.89 4.85
CA GLN A 204 -2.25 8.32 5.14
C GLN A 204 -3.44 8.68 6.06
N PRO A 205 -4.63 8.06 5.99
CA PRO A 205 -5.73 8.42 6.89
C PRO A 205 -5.39 8.28 8.39
N PHE A 206 -4.40 7.45 8.73
CA PHE A 206 -3.97 7.15 10.10
C PHE A 206 -2.66 7.84 10.49
N SER A 207 -1.93 8.34 9.50
CA SER A 207 -0.62 8.96 9.68
C SER A 207 -0.72 10.34 10.32
N SER A 208 0.30 10.71 11.08
CA SER A 208 0.48 12.04 11.63
C SER A 208 1.05 13.05 10.63
N LEU A 209 1.70 12.55 9.56
CA LEU A 209 2.38 13.35 8.55
C LEU A 209 1.94 12.95 7.13
N THR A 210 2.17 13.85 6.17
CA THR A 210 2.01 13.60 4.75
C THR A 210 3.11 14.28 3.94
N TRP A 211 3.66 13.59 2.96
CA TRP A 211 4.65 14.15 2.03
C TRP A 211 4.05 15.18 1.07
N LEU A 212 2.73 15.26 1.00
CA LEU A 212 2.04 16.29 0.21
C LEU A 212 2.39 17.69 0.69
N ASP A 213 2.67 17.88 1.99
CA ASP A 213 3.09 19.17 2.54
C ASP A 213 4.51 19.53 2.10
N GLU A 214 5.40 18.55 1.95
CA GLU A 214 6.73 18.73 1.36
C GLU A 214 6.65 19.11 -0.13
N ILE A 215 5.75 18.49 -0.88
CA ILE A 215 5.51 18.85 -2.30
C ILE A 215 5.01 20.29 -2.41
N ARG A 216 4.15 20.73 -1.50
CA ARG A 216 3.61 22.11 -1.48
C ARG A 216 4.67 23.14 -1.11
N SER A 217 5.46 22.87 -0.08
CA SER A 217 6.45 23.81 0.46
C SER A 217 7.71 23.91 -0.41
N ALA A 218 8.10 22.81 -1.07
CA ALA A 218 9.32 22.72 -1.86
C ALA A 218 9.10 22.00 -3.21
N PRO A 219 8.26 22.55 -4.13
CA PRO A 219 7.85 21.85 -5.35
C PRO A 219 9.02 21.52 -6.30
N VAL A 220 10.06 22.35 -6.36
CA VAL A 220 11.25 22.09 -7.19
C VAL A 220 12.07 20.94 -6.62
N ALA A 221 12.21 20.87 -5.28
CA ALA A 221 12.93 19.79 -4.61
C ALA A 221 12.21 18.45 -4.78
N ASN A 222 10.89 18.46 -4.91
CA ASN A 222 10.03 17.29 -5.09
C ASN A 222 9.55 17.08 -6.55
N SER A 223 10.21 17.69 -7.54
CA SER A 223 9.78 17.62 -8.95
C SER A 223 9.80 16.21 -9.55
N ASN A 224 10.58 15.30 -8.97
CA ASN A 224 10.67 13.87 -9.32
C ASN A 224 9.86 12.94 -8.38
N VAL A 225 9.06 13.52 -7.47
CA VAL A 225 8.26 12.74 -6.53
C VAL A 225 6.88 12.48 -7.12
N LEU A 226 6.45 11.23 -7.00
CA LEU A 226 5.08 10.77 -7.23
C LEU A 226 4.50 10.34 -5.88
N LEU A 227 3.38 10.94 -5.48
CA LEU A 227 2.66 10.58 -4.26
C LEU A 227 1.56 9.59 -4.61
N MET A 228 1.60 8.40 -4.04
CA MET A 228 0.62 7.36 -4.29
C MET A 228 -0.26 7.13 -3.06
N ARG A 229 -1.58 7.04 -3.26
CA ARG A 229 -2.56 6.75 -2.21
C ARG A 229 -3.59 5.74 -2.68
N THR A 230 -4.22 5.06 -1.74
CA THR A 230 -5.34 4.15 -1.99
C THR A 230 -6.55 4.54 -1.14
N LEU A 231 -7.74 4.36 -1.67
CA LEU A 231 -8.97 4.45 -0.88
C LEU A 231 -9.27 3.14 -0.13
N SER A 232 -8.48 2.09 -0.32
CA SER A 232 -8.67 0.81 0.37
C SER A 232 -8.58 0.96 1.90
N LYS A 233 -7.64 1.78 2.39
CA LYS A 233 -7.45 1.98 3.84
C LYS A 233 -8.34 3.09 4.40
N PHE A 234 -8.84 3.96 3.53
CA PHE A 234 -9.86 4.96 3.86
C PHE A 234 -11.19 4.32 4.29
N GLY A 235 -11.53 3.14 3.78
CA GLY A 235 -12.77 2.41 4.07
C GLY A 235 -13.40 1.78 2.84
N LEU A 236 -12.69 1.77 1.71
CA LEU A 236 -13.20 1.31 0.42
C LEU A 236 -12.34 0.17 -0.17
N ALA A 237 -11.87 -0.76 0.67
CA ALA A 237 -11.02 -1.86 0.22
C ALA A 237 -11.64 -2.68 -0.93
N GLY A 238 -12.94 -2.98 -0.84
CA GLY A 238 -13.70 -3.72 -1.87
C GLY A 238 -13.95 -2.94 -3.16
N VAL A 239 -13.76 -1.60 -3.16
CA VAL A 239 -14.01 -0.75 -4.33
C VAL A 239 -12.82 -0.68 -5.28
N ARG A 240 -11.63 -1.03 -4.81
CA ARG A 240 -10.41 -1.05 -5.62
C ARG A 240 -10.12 0.28 -6.30
N LEU A 241 -9.99 1.36 -5.53
CA LEU A 241 -9.59 2.68 -6.02
C LEU A 241 -8.28 3.13 -5.41
N GLY A 242 -7.38 3.61 -6.26
CA GLY A 242 -6.15 4.30 -5.89
C GLY A 242 -5.92 5.49 -6.80
N TYR A 243 -5.05 6.38 -6.37
CA TYR A 243 -4.61 7.51 -7.18
C TYR A 243 -3.14 7.83 -6.93
N MET A 244 -2.52 8.38 -7.97
CA MET A 244 -1.15 8.87 -7.93
C MET A 244 -1.13 10.30 -8.41
N LEU A 245 -0.44 11.17 -7.70
CA LEU A 245 -0.27 12.58 -8.08
C LEU A 245 1.20 12.96 -8.09
N GLY A 246 1.54 13.93 -8.90
CA GLY A 246 2.88 14.47 -9.04
C GLY A 246 2.96 15.50 -10.13
N ASN A 247 4.17 15.84 -10.56
CA ASN A 247 4.37 16.77 -11.66
C ASN A 247 3.52 16.39 -12.87
N LYS A 248 2.76 17.36 -13.40
CA LYS A 248 1.82 17.12 -14.50
C LYS A 248 2.47 16.45 -15.71
N THR A 249 3.69 16.86 -16.09
CA THR A 249 4.38 16.27 -17.22
C THR A 249 4.68 14.79 -17.01
N LEU A 250 5.07 14.38 -15.79
CA LEU A 250 5.31 12.96 -15.47
C LEU A 250 4.01 12.16 -15.49
N ILE A 251 2.98 12.66 -14.82
CA ILE A 251 1.67 11.98 -14.77
C ILE A 251 1.08 11.81 -16.16
N ASP A 252 1.13 12.85 -17.02
CA ASP A 252 0.62 12.78 -18.40
C ASP A 252 1.37 11.72 -19.24
N GLN A 253 2.64 11.45 -18.97
CA GLN A 253 3.38 10.39 -19.69
C GLN A 253 3.01 9.01 -19.16
N ILE A 254 2.91 8.85 -17.85
CA ILE A 254 2.58 7.56 -17.21
C ILE A 254 1.12 7.16 -17.55
N ASP A 255 0.21 8.13 -17.60
CA ASP A 255 -1.22 7.90 -17.92
C ASP A 255 -1.43 7.29 -19.32
N LYS A 256 -0.46 7.41 -20.24
CA LYS A 256 -0.53 6.84 -21.58
C LYS A 256 -0.53 5.31 -21.62
N VAL A 257 0.03 4.65 -20.61
CA VAL A 257 0.06 3.18 -20.51
C VAL A 257 -1.15 2.64 -19.74
N ARG A 258 -1.99 3.52 -19.21
CA ARG A 258 -3.20 3.12 -18.50
C ARG A 258 -4.25 2.59 -19.50
N PRO A 259 -4.85 1.39 -19.26
CA PRO A 259 -5.94 0.90 -20.08
C PRO A 259 -7.12 1.88 -20.08
N PRO A 260 -7.78 2.10 -21.23
CA PRO A 260 -8.99 2.90 -21.26
C PRO A 260 -10.06 2.29 -20.36
N TYR A 261 -10.78 3.14 -19.63
CA TYR A 261 -11.88 2.71 -18.75
C TYR A 261 -11.46 1.74 -17.61
N ASN A 262 -10.20 1.80 -17.16
CA ASN A 262 -9.70 0.93 -16.09
C ASN A 262 -10.50 1.06 -14.78
N VAL A 263 -11.05 2.24 -14.47
CA VAL A 263 -11.94 2.47 -13.33
C VAL A 263 -13.38 2.34 -13.80
N SER A 264 -14.15 1.43 -13.18
CA SER A 264 -15.55 1.21 -13.53
C SER A 264 -16.44 2.37 -13.09
N ILE A 265 -17.59 2.51 -13.73
CA ILE A 265 -18.58 3.54 -13.36
C ILE A 265 -19.09 3.34 -11.92
N MET A 266 -19.22 2.09 -11.48
CA MET A 266 -19.62 1.75 -10.10
C MET A 266 -18.56 2.21 -9.10
N ASN A 267 -17.29 1.93 -9.38
CA ASN A 267 -16.18 2.36 -8.51
C ASN A 267 -16.09 3.89 -8.44
N ALA A 268 -16.29 4.56 -9.57
CA ALA A 268 -16.30 6.02 -9.61
C ALA A 268 -17.45 6.61 -8.78
N GLU A 269 -18.65 6.03 -8.88
CA GLU A 269 -19.81 6.47 -8.10
C GLU A 269 -19.61 6.27 -6.59
N VAL A 270 -19.09 5.10 -6.18
CA VAL A 270 -18.79 4.84 -4.75
C VAL A 270 -17.69 5.80 -4.25
N GLY A 271 -16.65 6.04 -5.06
CA GLY A 271 -15.61 7.01 -4.72
C GLY A 271 -16.15 8.42 -4.51
N LEU A 272 -17.01 8.90 -5.41
CA LEU A 272 -17.69 10.19 -5.30
C LEU A 272 -18.59 10.25 -4.06
N PHE A 273 -19.37 9.20 -3.82
CA PHE A 273 -20.20 9.10 -2.62
C PHE A 273 -19.37 9.22 -1.33
N ALA A 274 -18.27 8.46 -1.25
CA ALA A 274 -17.40 8.47 -0.08
C ALA A 274 -16.73 9.85 0.15
N LEU A 275 -16.34 10.53 -0.92
CA LEU A 275 -15.77 11.88 -0.82
C LEU A 275 -16.80 12.92 -0.38
N HIS A 276 -18.07 12.79 -0.77
CA HIS A 276 -19.18 13.61 -0.24
C HIS A 276 -19.40 13.37 1.26
N HIS A 277 -19.20 12.15 1.73
CA HIS A 277 -19.36 11.75 3.13
C HIS A 277 -18.01 11.57 3.86
N LYS A 278 -16.97 12.28 3.43
CA LYS A 278 -15.60 12.14 3.94
C LYS A 278 -15.46 12.22 5.46
N ASP A 279 -16.34 13.00 6.11
CA ASP A 279 -16.30 13.21 7.57
C ASP A 279 -16.64 11.92 8.33
N VAL A 280 -17.49 11.03 7.76
CA VAL A 280 -17.77 9.71 8.33
C VAL A 280 -16.50 8.88 8.40
N PHE A 281 -15.77 8.82 7.32
CA PHE A 281 -14.51 8.07 7.23
C PHE A 281 -13.40 8.71 8.07
N ALA A 282 -13.36 10.05 8.15
CA ALA A 282 -12.43 10.77 9.02
C ALA A 282 -12.67 10.44 10.51
N ASN A 283 -13.94 10.37 10.93
CA ASN A 283 -14.30 9.96 12.29
C ASN A 283 -13.92 8.50 12.56
N GLN A 284 -14.14 7.59 11.63
CA GLN A 284 -13.68 6.20 11.74
C GLN A 284 -12.15 6.11 11.87
N ALA A 285 -11.42 6.88 11.06
CA ALA A 285 -9.95 6.93 11.15
C ALA A 285 -9.48 7.51 12.50
N ALA A 286 -10.20 8.48 13.07
CA ALA A 286 -9.91 9.01 14.40
C ALA A 286 -10.08 7.96 15.49
N ILE A 287 -11.15 7.16 15.43
CA ILE A 287 -11.36 6.03 16.36
C ILE A 287 -10.23 5.01 16.22
N ILE A 288 -9.85 4.63 15.00
CA ILE A 288 -8.76 3.68 14.74
C ILE A 288 -7.44 4.22 15.32
N LYS A 289 -7.16 5.51 15.22
CA LYS A 289 -5.95 6.11 15.82
C LYS A 289 -5.97 6.00 17.35
N LEU A 290 -7.10 6.28 18.00
CA LEU A 290 -7.24 6.13 19.45
C LEU A 290 -7.07 4.67 19.87
N GLU A 291 -7.68 3.75 19.16
CA GLU A 291 -7.56 2.31 19.40
C GLU A 291 -6.13 1.79 19.18
N ARG A 292 -5.42 2.33 18.19
CA ARG A 292 -3.99 2.03 18.00
C ARG A 292 -3.18 2.38 19.24
N GLU A 293 -3.37 3.57 19.80
CA GLU A 293 -2.65 4.00 21.01
C GLU A 293 -3.02 3.12 22.21
N ARG A 294 -4.31 2.77 22.36
CA ARG A 294 -4.77 1.85 23.42
C ARG A 294 -4.13 0.47 23.28
N LEU A 295 -4.14 -0.10 22.07
CA LEU A 295 -3.51 -1.40 21.78
C LEU A 295 -2.00 -1.35 22.05
N LEU A 296 -1.32 -0.31 21.59
CA LEU A 296 0.11 -0.16 21.74
C LEU A 296 0.49 -0.10 23.22
N ALA A 297 -0.26 0.66 24.03
CA ALA A 297 -0.05 0.74 25.49
C ALA A 297 -0.27 -0.63 26.17
N ALA A 298 -1.36 -1.32 25.84
CA ALA A 298 -1.66 -2.63 26.43
C ALA A 298 -0.61 -3.70 26.02
N LEU A 299 -0.20 -3.73 24.75
CA LEU A 299 0.84 -4.64 24.28
C LEU A 299 2.21 -4.37 24.92
N THR A 300 2.53 -3.09 25.17
CA THR A 300 3.78 -2.71 25.85
C THR A 300 3.82 -3.20 27.30
N ALA A 301 2.66 -3.30 27.96
CA ALA A 301 2.55 -3.83 29.31
C ALA A 301 2.70 -5.37 29.38
N LEU A 302 2.61 -6.09 28.25
CA LEU A 302 2.78 -7.53 28.21
C LEU A 302 4.26 -7.93 28.12
N PRO A 303 4.83 -8.66 29.12
CA PRO A 303 6.26 -8.99 29.12
C PRO A 303 6.65 -10.03 28.06
N SER A 304 5.66 -10.67 27.44
CA SER A 304 5.85 -11.74 26.44
C SER A 304 6.05 -11.23 25.01
N VAL A 305 5.80 -9.95 24.75
CA VAL A 305 5.83 -9.37 23.40
C VAL A 305 6.58 -8.04 23.38
N THR A 306 7.01 -7.63 22.19
CA THR A 306 7.63 -6.31 21.93
C THR A 306 6.90 -5.66 20.77
N PRO A 307 5.98 -4.72 21.03
CA PRO A 307 5.34 -3.94 19.98
C PRO A 307 6.28 -2.85 19.48
N PHE A 308 6.13 -2.47 18.20
CA PHE A 308 6.84 -1.37 17.57
C PHE A 308 5.91 -0.17 17.37
N LYS A 309 6.50 1.04 17.33
CA LYS A 309 5.77 2.28 17.01
C LYS A 309 4.97 2.14 15.71
N SER A 310 3.80 2.79 15.67
CA SER A 310 2.94 2.78 14.49
C SER A 310 2.34 4.14 14.20
N ASP A 311 2.35 4.52 12.93
CA ASP A 311 1.61 5.64 12.33
C ASP A 311 0.58 5.15 11.28
N ALA A 312 0.26 3.83 11.28
CA ALA A 312 -0.70 3.19 10.40
C ALA A 312 -1.90 2.61 11.19
N ASN A 313 -2.78 1.86 10.51
CA ASN A 313 -3.83 1.07 11.17
C ASN A 313 -3.40 -0.38 11.47
N MET A 314 -2.15 -0.56 11.79
CA MET A 314 -1.57 -1.87 12.16
C MET A 314 -0.43 -1.64 13.15
N ILE A 315 -0.12 -2.68 13.94
CA ILE A 315 1.03 -2.70 14.85
C ILE A 315 1.86 -3.93 14.51
N LEU A 316 3.17 -3.75 14.31
CA LEU A 316 4.11 -4.86 14.25
C LEU A 316 4.48 -5.25 15.68
N VAL A 317 4.41 -6.56 15.99
CA VAL A 317 4.69 -7.08 17.33
C VAL A 317 5.61 -8.28 17.22
N ARG A 318 6.70 -8.29 17.99
CA ARG A 318 7.61 -9.43 18.10
C ARG A 318 7.23 -10.29 19.30
N PHE A 319 7.14 -11.59 19.08
CA PHE A 319 6.82 -12.62 20.06
C PHE A 319 8.05 -13.48 20.35
N LYS A 320 8.01 -14.30 21.40
CA LYS A 320 9.01 -15.36 21.59
C LYS A 320 8.88 -16.45 20.52
N ASP A 321 7.64 -16.81 20.19
CA ASP A 321 7.27 -17.73 19.11
C ASP A 321 6.02 -17.19 18.40
N ALA A 322 6.22 -16.54 17.26
CA ALA A 322 5.13 -15.97 16.49
C ALA A 322 4.25 -17.04 15.83
N ASN A 323 4.79 -18.22 15.54
CA ASN A 323 3.98 -19.29 14.95
C ASN A 323 3.00 -19.85 15.99
N ALA A 324 3.46 -20.11 17.21
CA ALA A 324 2.59 -20.53 18.29
C ALA A 324 1.53 -19.49 18.62
N ALA A 325 1.91 -18.20 18.71
CA ALA A 325 0.97 -17.10 18.95
C ALA A 325 -0.06 -16.97 17.81
N PHE A 326 0.36 -17.14 16.56
CA PHE A 326 -0.54 -17.10 15.40
C PHE A 326 -1.58 -18.22 15.44
N GLU A 327 -1.15 -19.47 15.69
CA GLU A 327 -2.07 -20.61 15.76
C GLU A 327 -3.02 -20.49 16.96
N GLU A 328 -2.55 -19.99 18.09
CA GLU A 328 -3.38 -19.74 19.27
C GLU A 328 -4.47 -18.70 18.98
N LEU A 329 -4.12 -17.53 18.41
CA LEU A 329 -5.08 -16.51 18.02
C LEU A 329 -6.10 -17.06 17.01
N LYS A 330 -5.62 -17.81 16.02
CA LYS A 330 -6.47 -18.44 15.01
C LYS A 330 -7.44 -19.45 15.61
N SER A 331 -7.01 -20.25 16.60
CA SER A 331 -7.86 -21.21 17.32
C SER A 331 -9.00 -20.54 18.08
N GLN A 332 -8.77 -19.29 18.52
CA GLN A 332 -9.76 -18.42 19.18
C GLN A 332 -10.59 -17.58 18.19
N GLY A 333 -10.49 -17.84 16.88
CA GLY A 333 -11.26 -17.13 15.85
C GLY A 333 -10.73 -15.74 15.51
N ILE A 334 -9.45 -15.44 15.78
CA ILE A 334 -8.82 -14.15 15.46
C ILE A 334 -7.75 -14.36 14.39
N LEU A 335 -7.93 -13.76 13.23
CA LEU A 335 -7.01 -13.86 12.11
C LEU A 335 -6.10 -12.63 12.03
N VAL A 336 -4.81 -12.84 12.24
CA VAL A 336 -3.75 -11.82 12.09
C VAL A 336 -2.79 -12.22 10.96
N LYS A 337 -1.78 -11.40 10.66
CA LYS A 337 -0.78 -11.74 9.64
C LYS A 337 0.54 -12.18 10.27
N ASN A 338 0.93 -13.41 10.03
CA ASN A 338 2.29 -13.86 10.34
C ASN A 338 3.24 -13.36 9.23
N VAL A 339 4.17 -12.48 9.61
CA VAL A 339 5.16 -11.87 8.71
C VAL A 339 6.58 -12.40 8.95
N SER A 340 6.75 -13.38 9.85
CA SER A 340 8.05 -13.88 10.31
C SER A 340 8.94 -14.41 9.19
N LYS A 341 8.35 -14.92 8.10
CA LYS A 341 9.09 -15.50 6.97
C LYS A 341 9.33 -14.52 5.82
N MET A 342 8.82 -13.30 5.92
CA MET A 342 8.93 -12.32 4.82
C MET A 342 10.33 -11.71 4.72
N HIS A 343 11.02 -11.55 5.84
CA HIS A 343 12.39 -11.02 5.89
C HIS A 343 13.07 -11.41 7.22
N PRO A 344 14.40 -11.60 7.28
CA PRO A 344 15.11 -11.93 8.53
C PRO A 344 14.85 -10.96 9.68
N LEU A 345 14.78 -9.66 9.42
CA LEU A 345 14.44 -8.63 10.42
C LEU A 345 13.04 -8.81 11.05
N LEU A 346 12.14 -9.52 10.39
CA LEU A 346 10.78 -9.82 10.86
C LEU A 346 10.69 -11.16 11.61
N ALA A 347 11.82 -11.80 11.93
CA ALA A 347 11.81 -13.06 12.68
C ALA A 347 10.94 -12.92 13.93
N ASN A 348 10.03 -13.87 14.12
CA ASN A 348 9.07 -13.91 15.22
C ASN A 348 8.13 -12.69 15.31
N CYS A 349 7.78 -12.06 14.18
CA CYS A 349 6.85 -10.94 14.16
C CYS A 349 5.48 -11.34 13.59
N LEU A 350 4.43 -10.85 14.25
CA LEU A 350 3.07 -10.77 13.73
C LEU A 350 2.73 -9.31 13.43
N ARG A 351 1.94 -9.09 12.39
CA ARG A 351 1.34 -7.80 12.10
C ARG A 351 -0.14 -7.84 12.47
N LEU A 352 -0.54 -7.00 13.40
CA LEU A 352 -1.89 -6.91 13.95
C LEU A 352 -2.57 -5.68 13.33
N THR A 353 -3.70 -5.88 12.64
CA THR A 353 -4.54 -4.76 12.19
C THR A 353 -5.28 -4.17 13.40
N VAL A 354 -5.43 -2.87 13.45
CA VAL A 354 -6.25 -2.20 14.45
C VAL A 354 -7.71 -2.33 14.05
N GLY A 355 -8.47 -3.09 14.82
CA GLY A 355 -9.90 -3.33 14.64
C GLY A 355 -10.80 -2.30 15.35
N THR A 356 -12.06 -2.65 15.50
CA THR A 356 -13.00 -1.93 16.38
C THR A 356 -12.57 -2.06 17.86
N PRO A 357 -13.10 -1.22 18.77
CA PRO A 357 -12.85 -1.38 20.22
C PRO A 357 -13.13 -2.78 20.75
N ASP A 358 -14.20 -3.43 20.29
CA ASP A 358 -14.58 -4.78 20.70
C ASP A 358 -13.62 -5.83 20.14
N GLU A 359 -13.27 -5.75 18.85
CA GLU A 359 -12.29 -6.66 18.22
C GLU A 359 -10.92 -6.55 18.87
N ASN A 360 -10.47 -5.35 19.18
CA ASN A 360 -9.19 -5.11 19.87
C ASN A 360 -9.22 -5.64 21.32
N THR A 361 -10.36 -5.55 21.98
CA THR A 361 -10.53 -6.12 23.33
C THR A 361 -10.47 -7.66 23.30
N LEU A 362 -11.09 -8.30 22.29
CA LEU A 362 -10.97 -9.73 22.06
C LEU A 362 -9.51 -10.14 21.80
N LEU A 363 -8.82 -9.41 20.94
CA LEU A 363 -7.39 -9.63 20.64
C LEU A 363 -6.53 -9.56 21.92
N LEU A 364 -6.69 -8.51 22.72
CA LEU A 364 -5.93 -8.35 23.97
C LEU A 364 -6.22 -9.47 24.95
N LYS A 365 -7.48 -9.86 25.12
CA LYS A 365 -7.86 -11.00 25.97
C LYS A 365 -7.20 -12.30 25.50
N ALA A 366 -7.19 -12.56 24.21
CA ALA A 366 -6.55 -13.74 23.62
C ALA A 366 -5.02 -13.77 23.83
N LEU A 367 -4.39 -12.59 23.93
CA LEU A 367 -2.96 -12.43 24.23
C LEU A 367 -2.64 -12.46 25.73
N GLY A 368 -3.64 -12.63 26.60
CA GLY A 368 -3.47 -12.71 28.06
C GLY A 368 -3.41 -11.37 28.79
N SER A 369 -3.89 -10.28 28.16
CA SER A 369 -4.10 -9.00 28.82
C SER A 369 -5.41 -9.06 29.62
N GLU A 370 -5.38 -8.70 30.91
CA GLU A 370 -6.62 -8.46 31.64
C GLU A 370 -7.30 -7.21 31.08
N PRO A 371 -8.63 -7.20 30.89
CA PRO A 371 -9.34 -6.01 30.47
C PRO A 371 -9.20 -4.93 31.55
N SER A 372 -8.62 -3.79 31.18
CA SER A 372 -8.55 -2.58 32.03
C SER A 372 -9.89 -1.85 32.04
#